data_aea7947222b6d525148ae724a7e5d0a1
#
_entry.id   aea7947222b6d525148ae724a7e5d0a1
#
_cell.length_a   1.000
_cell.length_b   1.000
_cell.length_c   1.000
_cell.angle_alpha   90.00
_cell.angle_beta   90.00
_cell.angle_gamma   90.00
#
_symmetry.space_group_name_H-M   'P 1'
#
loop_
_entity.id
_entity.type
_entity.pdbx_description
1 polymer ?
#
loop_
_entity_poly.entity_id
_entity_poly.type
_entity_poly.pdbx_seq_one_letter_code
_entity_poly.pdbx_strand_id
1 'polypeptide(L)'
;LCLAVVLTLSVNAAALFGGKEKAQPAEGSPTAQALEIRTYRGIPYHAQFLAAGGEGEDLTFTVEKEPKKGTVQIDGASFTYTPEGDSTGSDSFTYTATDSAGRVSQPATVSVTIEKAKSGVTYADTADSTAAVAAQDLAEAGIFTGAKIGDQYYFEPDKPVSRSEFLAMVMETAGDEPTAVTMTGFCDDAAIPTWAKAYAAAGVADGIIQGRVMWVLQQA
;
A
#
# COMPACT_ATOMS: atom_id res chain seq x y z
N LEU A 1 63.10 35.92 16.41
CA LEU A 1 62.03 35.52 15.45
C LEU A 1 60.79 35.11 16.26
N CYS A 2 59.92 36.11 16.55
CA CYS A 2 58.64 35.85 17.23
C CYS A 2 57.57 35.46 16.22
N LEU A 3 57.04 34.25 16.31
CA LEU A 3 55.87 33.79 15.53
C LEU A 3 54.62 34.10 16.37
N ALA A 4 53.89 35.14 15.99
CA ALA A 4 52.59 35.45 16.59
C ALA A 4 51.53 34.55 15.98
N VAL A 5 50.95 33.65 16.79
CA VAL A 5 49.75 32.87 16.43
C VAL A 5 48.54 33.79 16.65
N VAL A 6 47.95 34.25 15.57
CA VAL A 6 46.68 34.98 15.60
C VAL A 6 45.55 33.94 15.70
N LEU A 7 45.00 33.80 16.90
CA LEU A 7 43.75 33.02 17.10
C LEU A 7 42.58 33.91 16.69
N THR A 8 42.03 33.70 15.50
CA THR A 8 40.76 34.35 15.10
C THR A 8 39.60 33.60 15.74
N LEU A 9 39.06 34.14 16.85
CA LEU A 9 37.74 33.75 17.34
C LEU A 9 36.72 34.31 16.36
N SER A 10 36.14 33.45 15.53
CA SER A 10 34.90 33.75 14.82
C SER A 10 33.73 33.68 15.80
N VAL A 11 33.34 34.83 16.36
CA VAL A 11 32.08 34.96 17.10
C VAL A 11 30.95 34.94 16.07
N ASN A 12 30.21 33.85 16.04
CA ASN A 12 29.02 33.74 15.23
C ASN A 12 27.91 34.59 15.86
N ALA A 13 27.69 35.80 15.32
CA ALA A 13 26.66 36.74 15.74
C ALA A 13 25.31 36.40 15.09
N ALA A 14 24.79 35.18 15.33
CA ALA A 14 23.46 34.74 14.85
C ALA A 14 22.46 34.44 15.98
N ALA A 15 22.59 35.08 17.13
CA ALA A 15 21.73 34.84 18.29
C ALA A 15 20.88 36.05 18.64
N LEU A 16 20.11 36.60 17.65
CA LEU A 16 19.21 37.73 17.94
C LEU A 16 17.84 37.68 17.21
N PHE A 17 17.52 36.61 16.52
CA PHE A 17 16.15 36.37 16.04
C PHE A 17 15.72 35.00 16.50
N GLY A 18 14.78 34.94 17.44
CA GLY A 18 14.25 33.71 18.06
C GLY A 18 13.45 32.80 17.11
N GLY A 19 14.10 32.33 16.06
CA GLY A 19 13.67 31.15 15.32
C GLY A 19 14.28 29.93 16.03
N LYS A 20 13.46 28.95 16.43
CA LYS A 20 13.96 27.62 16.84
C LYS A 20 14.74 27.08 15.65
N GLU A 21 16.06 27.18 15.67
CA GLU A 21 16.93 26.46 14.74
C GLU A 21 16.59 24.97 14.91
N LYS A 22 16.14 24.32 13.84
CA LYS A 22 16.04 22.86 13.82
C LYS A 22 17.46 22.33 14.02
N ALA A 23 17.67 21.64 15.13
CA ALA A 23 18.96 21.02 15.41
C ALA A 23 19.39 20.18 14.20
N GLN A 24 20.60 20.44 13.70
CA GLN A 24 21.17 19.64 12.62
C GLN A 24 21.43 18.23 13.16
N PRO A 25 21.09 17.15 12.41
CA PRO A 25 21.35 15.79 12.88
C PRO A 25 22.84 15.60 13.16
N ALA A 26 23.15 14.78 14.16
CA ALA A 26 24.52 14.37 14.42
C ALA A 26 25.08 13.63 13.19
N GLU A 27 26.39 13.75 12.97
CA GLU A 27 27.07 13.02 11.89
C GLU A 27 26.80 11.51 12.03
N GLY A 28 26.38 10.86 10.93
CA GLY A 28 26.02 9.44 10.92
C GLY A 28 24.61 9.12 11.44
N SER A 29 23.77 10.11 11.75
CA SER A 29 22.37 9.86 12.09
C SER A 29 21.61 9.17 10.95
N PRO A 30 20.60 8.35 11.25
CA PRO A 30 19.72 7.80 10.23
C PRO A 30 18.98 8.92 9.49
N THR A 31 18.50 8.61 8.30
CA THR A 31 17.69 9.52 7.48
C THR A 31 16.31 8.91 7.27
N ALA A 32 15.29 9.45 7.94
CA ALA A 32 13.90 9.06 7.70
C ALA A 32 13.41 9.59 6.35
N GLN A 33 12.61 8.81 5.64
CA GLN A 33 12.12 9.11 4.30
C GLN A 33 10.66 9.56 4.33
N ALA A 34 10.33 10.56 3.51
CA ALA A 34 8.93 10.96 3.35
C ALA A 34 8.13 9.86 2.63
N LEU A 35 6.87 9.70 3.03
CA LEU A 35 5.94 8.72 2.48
C LEU A 35 4.67 9.40 2.02
N GLU A 36 4.07 8.86 0.97
CA GLU A 36 2.74 9.21 0.51
C GLU A 36 1.85 7.98 0.58
N ILE A 37 0.75 8.08 1.30
CA ILE A 37 -0.20 6.98 1.45
C ILE A 37 -1.60 7.45 1.06
N ARG A 38 -2.39 6.52 0.56
CA ARG A 38 -3.79 6.72 0.21
C ARG A 38 -4.63 5.63 0.86
N THR A 39 -5.73 6.02 1.46
CA THR A 39 -6.71 5.09 2.00
C THR A 39 -8.12 5.61 1.76
N TYR A 40 -9.11 4.85 2.20
CA TYR A 40 -10.51 5.25 2.17
C TYR A 40 -11.01 5.55 3.58
N ARG A 41 -12.08 6.32 3.65
CA ARG A 41 -12.78 6.63 4.90
C ARG A 41 -13.08 5.35 5.69
N GLY A 42 -12.62 5.30 6.93
CA GLY A 42 -12.82 4.17 7.83
C GLY A 42 -11.99 2.92 7.51
N ILE A 43 -11.11 2.95 6.50
CA ILE A 43 -10.27 1.80 6.15
C ILE A 43 -8.85 2.04 6.67
N PRO A 44 -8.33 1.19 7.58
CA PRO A 44 -6.96 1.27 8.05
C PRO A 44 -5.95 1.03 6.92
N TYR A 45 -4.83 1.75 6.98
CA TYR A 45 -3.70 1.57 6.08
C TYR A 45 -2.49 1.06 6.86
N HIS A 46 -1.98 -0.09 6.43
CA HIS A 46 -0.81 -0.74 7.03
C HIS A 46 0.43 -0.51 6.16
N ALA A 47 1.50 -0.02 6.75
CA ALA A 47 2.75 0.21 6.05
C ALA A 47 3.96 0.06 6.98
N GLN A 48 5.15 0.27 6.40
CA GLN A 48 6.39 0.35 7.15
C GLN A 48 6.98 1.74 7.03
N PHE A 49 7.60 2.22 8.11
CA PHE A 49 8.46 3.39 8.06
C PHE A 49 9.70 3.09 7.22
N LEU A 50 10.21 4.09 6.53
CA LEU A 50 11.41 3.97 5.71
C LEU A 50 12.49 4.88 6.25
N ALA A 51 13.65 4.32 6.55
CA ALA A 51 14.84 5.07 6.89
C ALA A 51 16.08 4.38 6.34
N ALA A 52 17.15 5.16 6.16
CA ALA A 52 18.44 4.67 5.69
C ALA A 52 19.57 5.21 6.57
N GLY A 53 20.66 4.46 6.65
CA GLY A 53 21.85 4.82 7.47
C GLY A 53 21.61 4.62 8.96
N GLY A 54 22.45 5.23 9.78
CA GLY A 54 22.50 4.98 11.21
C GLY A 54 23.47 3.86 11.58
N GLU A 55 23.58 3.56 12.87
CA GLU A 55 24.41 2.50 13.43
C GLU A 55 23.54 1.36 13.99
N GLY A 56 23.90 0.13 13.66
CA GLY A 56 23.16 -1.07 14.02
C GLY A 56 22.13 -1.46 12.96
N GLU A 57 21.51 -2.64 13.15
CA GLU A 57 20.55 -3.21 12.21
C GLU A 57 19.12 -2.75 12.52
N ASP A 58 18.84 -2.40 13.78
CA ASP A 58 17.48 -2.06 14.25
C ASP A 58 17.33 -0.55 14.46
N LEU A 59 16.42 0.05 13.70
CA LEU A 59 15.98 1.42 13.89
C LEU A 59 14.68 1.45 14.70
N THR A 60 14.56 2.40 15.63
CA THR A 60 13.33 2.67 16.37
C THR A 60 12.63 3.87 15.77
N PHE A 61 11.31 3.80 15.63
CA PHE A 61 10.50 4.86 15.02
C PHE A 61 9.59 5.51 16.05
N THR A 62 9.47 6.83 15.96
CA THR A 62 8.62 7.61 16.87
C THR A 62 7.82 8.64 16.07
N VAL A 63 6.52 8.77 16.34
CA VAL A 63 5.69 9.84 15.78
C VAL A 63 5.97 11.12 16.55
N GLU A 64 6.44 12.16 15.85
CA GLU A 64 6.73 13.49 16.41
C GLU A 64 5.53 14.43 16.40
N LYS A 65 4.71 14.30 15.38
CA LYS A 65 3.49 15.06 15.21
C LYS A 65 2.39 14.14 14.75
N GLU A 66 1.35 14.06 15.57
CA GLU A 66 0.16 13.26 15.30
C GLU A 66 -0.66 13.81 14.10
N PRO A 67 -1.36 12.94 13.36
CA PRO A 67 -2.32 13.36 12.36
C PRO A 67 -3.53 14.06 13.00
N LYS A 68 -4.33 14.73 12.17
CA LYS A 68 -5.51 15.46 12.62
C LYS A 68 -6.83 14.77 12.34
N LYS A 69 -6.80 13.81 11.40
CA LYS A 69 -8.01 13.13 10.89
C LYS A 69 -7.96 11.62 11.09
N GLY A 70 -7.01 11.14 11.89
CA GLY A 70 -6.82 9.74 12.18
C GLY A 70 -5.87 9.51 13.34
N THR A 71 -5.56 8.26 13.59
CA THR A 71 -4.60 7.82 14.61
C THR A 71 -3.51 6.99 13.96
N VAL A 72 -2.32 6.97 14.56
CA VAL A 72 -1.20 6.13 14.15
C VAL A 72 -0.86 5.17 15.29
N GLN A 73 -0.82 3.89 14.99
CA GLN A 73 -0.31 2.86 15.89
C GLN A 73 1.00 2.33 15.32
N ILE A 74 2.02 2.19 16.17
CA ILE A 74 3.34 1.71 15.78
C ILE A 74 3.56 0.30 16.34
N ASP A 75 4.07 -0.58 15.49
CA ASP A 75 4.54 -1.92 15.86
C ASP A 75 5.91 -2.17 15.21
N GLY A 76 6.98 -1.93 15.98
CA GLY A 76 8.35 -1.98 15.48
C GLY A 76 8.59 -0.98 14.35
N ALA A 77 8.92 -1.48 13.15
CA ALA A 77 9.09 -0.67 11.94
C ALA A 77 7.78 -0.45 11.18
N SER A 78 6.71 -1.14 11.55
CA SER A 78 5.39 -1.02 10.92
C SER A 78 4.54 0.03 11.60
N PHE A 79 3.61 0.60 10.85
CA PHE A 79 2.57 1.45 11.40
C PHE A 79 1.22 1.18 10.76
N THR A 80 0.16 1.46 11.51
CA THR A 80 -1.21 1.45 11.02
C THR A 80 -1.78 2.85 11.18
N TYR A 81 -2.15 3.48 10.07
CA TYR A 81 -2.93 4.72 10.07
C TYR A 81 -4.42 4.38 9.97
N THR A 82 -5.22 4.82 10.93
CA THR A 82 -6.68 4.61 10.94
C THR A 82 -7.37 5.96 10.84
N PRO A 83 -8.11 6.23 9.73
CA PRO A 83 -8.93 7.43 9.61
C PRO A 83 -10.00 7.50 10.68
N GLU A 84 -10.22 8.66 11.28
CA GLU A 84 -11.21 8.86 12.33
C GLU A 84 -12.58 9.26 11.74
N GLY A 85 -13.61 8.54 12.16
CA GLY A 85 -15.00 8.85 11.80
C GLY A 85 -15.24 8.96 10.29
N ASP A 86 -15.88 10.05 9.89
CA ASP A 86 -16.22 10.36 8.50
C ASP A 86 -15.15 11.22 7.78
N SER A 87 -13.93 11.25 8.29
CA SER A 87 -12.83 12.06 7.75
C SER A 87 -12.50 11.73 6.31
N THR A 88 -12.29 12.77 5.50
CA THR A 88 -11.83 12.68 4.10
C THR A 88 -10.87 13.82 3.76
N GLY A 89 -10.20 13.71 2.60
CA GLY A 89 -9.22 14.68 2.11
C GLY A 89 -7.85 14.47 2.72
N SER A 90 -7.00 15.50 2.73
CA SER A 90 -5.61 15.39 3.14
C SER A 90 -5.43 15.42 4.65
N ASP A 91 -4.50 14.63 5.13
CA ASP A 91 -3.96 14.61 6.48
C ASP A 91 -2.44 14.45 6.43
N SER A 92 -1.75 14.54 7.54
CA SER A 92 -0.32 14.28 7.61
C SER A 92 0.15 14.10 9.05
N PHE A 93 1.19 13.29 9.21
CA PHE A 93 1.93 13.16 10.46
C PHE A 93 3.43 13.15 10.17
N THR A 94 4.26 13.30 11.20
CA THR A 94 5.72 13.23 11.03
C THR A 94 6.31 12.20 11.98
N TYR A 95 7.39 11.57 11.55
CA TYR A 95 8.10 10.58 12.33
C TYR A 95 9.61 10.78 12.26
N THR A 96 10.32 10.25 13.26
CA THR A 96 11.77 10.16 13.30
C THR A 96 12.22 8.72 13.41
N ALA A 97 13.44 8.45 12.98
CA ALA A 97 14.15 7.20 13.18
C ALA A 97 15.31 7.41 14.14
N THR A 98 15.48 6.50 15.09
CA THR A 98 16.58 6.51 16.06
C THR A 98 17.38 5.23 15.92
N ASP A 99 18.69 5.35 15.85
CA ASP A 99 19.61 4.22 15.75
C ASP A 99 20.05 3.67 17.12
N SER A 100 20.84 2.59 17.11
CA SER A 100 21.34 1.94 18.34
C SER A 100 22.29 2.81 19.15
N ALA A 101 22.91 3.84 18.55
CA ALA A 101 23.74 4.82 19.25
C ALA A 101 22.93 5.99 19.82
N GLY A 102 21.59 5.98 19.66
CA GLY A 102 20.69 7.03 20.13
C GLY A 102 20.68 8.29 19.25
N ARG A 103 21.21 8.23 18.03
CA ARG A 103 21.18 9.36 17.09
C ARG A 103 19.84 9.39 16.38
N VAL A 104 19.24 10.56 16.31
CA VAL A 104 17.88 10.76 15.78
C VAL A 104 17.93 11.44 14.42
N SER A 105 17.11 11.00 13.49
CA SER A 105 16.94 11.61 12.17
C SER A 105 16.27 12.97 12.25
N GLN A 106 16.32 13.74 11.15
CA GLN A 106 15.32 14.79 10.95
C GLN A 106 13.92 14.18 10.80
N PRO A 107 12.87 14.89 11.23
CA PRO A 107 11.50 14.45 11.03
C PRO A 107 11.16 14.33 9.53
N ALA A 108 10.61 13.18 9.15
CA ALA A 108 10.06 12.95 7.82
C ALA A 108 8.52 13.01 7.85
N THR A 109 7.93 13.46 6.77
CA THR A 109 6.48 13.62 6.67
C THR A 109 5.86 12.41 5.98
N VAL A 110 4.80 11.88 6.57
CA VAL A 110 3.85 10.99 5.91
C VAL A 110 2.64 11.81 5.49
N SER A 111 2.44 11.92 4.19
CA SER A 111 1.26 12.58 3.60
C SER A 111 0.17 11.55 3.39
N VAL A 112 -1.03 11.83 3.86
CA VAL A 112 -2.17 10.91 3.80
C VAL A 112 -3.27 11.52 2.95
N THR A 113 -3.80 10.75 1.99
CA THR A 113 -5.02 11.08 1.26
C THR A 113 -6.13 10.11 1.66
N ILE A 114 -7.22 10.63 2.22
CA ILE A 114 -8.38 9.84 2.62
C ILE A 114 -9.49 10.07 1.60
N GLU A 115 -9.83 9.05 0.85
CA GLU A 115 -10.86 9.08 -0.18
C GLU A 115 -12.21 8.60 0.36
N LYS A 116 -13.28 8.96 -0.32
CA LYS A 116 -14.62 8.41 -0.09
C LYS A 116 -14.86 7.29 -1.09
N ALA A 117 -15.15 6.09 -0.60
CA ALA A 117 -15.59 4.98 -1.44
C ALA A 117 -16.89 5.32 -2.20
N LYS A 118 -16.98 4.90 -3.46
CA LYS A 118 -18.11 5.15 -4.38
C LYS A 118 -18.84 3.88 -4.78
N SER A 119 -18.17 2.72 -4.72
CA SER A 119 -18.72 1.41 -5.10
C SER A 119 -19.91 0.96 -4.24
N GLY A 120 -20.07 1.53 -3.03
CA GLY A 120 -21.04 1.05 -2.04
C GLY A 120 -20.63 -0.28 -1.39
N VAL A 121 -19.42 -0.77 -1.67
CA VAL A 121 -18.84 -1.96 -1.04
C VAL A 121 -18.15 -1.55 0.26
N THR A 122 -18.43 -2.29 1.32
CA THR A 122 -17.71 -2.20 2.60
C THR A 122 -17.49 -3.62 3.09
N TYR A 123 -16.25 -3.99 3.31
CA TYR A 123 -15.90 -5.34 3.73
C TYR A 123 -15.97 -5.49 5.25
N ALA A 124 -16.50 -6.63 5.71
CA ALA A 124 -16.62 -6.96 7.13
C ALA A 124 -15.34 -7.62 7.69
N ASP A 125 -14.46 -8.11 6.82
CA ASP A 125 -13.34 -9.01 7.14
C ASP A 125 -11.95 -8.47 6.76
N THR A 126 -11.84 -7.19 6.44
CA THR A 126 -10.55 -6.60 6.00
C THR A 126 -9.92 -5.64 7.00
N ALA A 127 -10.57 -5.34 8.13
CA ALA A 127 -10.13 -4.29 9.06
C ALA A 127 -8.68 -4.48 9.57
N ASP A 128 -8.28 -5.73 9.83
CA ASP A 128 -6.95 -6.07 10.33
C ASP A 128 -6.01 -6.59 9.21
N SER A 129 -6.44 -6.48 7.96
CA SER A 129 -5.68 -7.00 6.80
C SER A 129 -4.88 -5.91 6.12
N THR A 130 -3.63 -6.19 5.79
CA THR A 130 -2.82 -5.32 4.92
C THR A 130 -3.42 -5.17 3.52
N ALA A 131 -4.33 -6.06 3.13
CA ALA A 131 -5.04 -6.02 1.85
C ALA A 131 -6.27 -5.08 1.86
N ALA A 132 -6.65 -4.46 2.99
CA ALA A 132 -7.88 -3.68 3.12
C ALA A 132 -8.07 -2.61 2.04
N VAL A 133 -7.03 -1.82 1.78
CA VAL A 133 -7.07 -0.76 0.76
C VAL A 133 -7.10 -1.36 -0.64
N ALA A 134 -6.29 -2.40 -0.91
CA ALA A 134 -6.28 -3.06 -2.22
C ALA A 134 -7.63 -3.72 -2.54
N ALA A 135 -8.28 -4.34 -1.54
CA ALA A 135 -9.62 -4.89 -1.68
C ALA A 135 -10.63 -3.80 -2.08
N GLN A 136 -10.56 -2.64 -1.42
CA GLN A 136 -11.42 -1.51 -1.76
C GLN A 136 -11.13 -0.98 -3.16
N ASP A 137 -9.85 -0.89 -3.57
CA ASP A 137 -9.47 -0.47 -4.91
C ASP A 137 -10.05 -1.38 -6.00
N LEU A 138 -10.03 -2.69 -5.79
CA LEU A 138 -10.63 -3.65 -6.71
C LEU A 138 -12.15 -3.47 -6.82
N ALA A 139 -12.82 -3.19 -5.70
CA ALA A 139 -14.25 -2.91 -5.69
C ALA A 139 -14.59 -1.57 -6.38
N GLU A 140 -13.80 -0.51 -6.13
CA GLU A 140 -13.99 0.81 -6.76
C GLU A 140 -13.78 0.76 -8.28
N ALA A 141 -12.85 -0.09 -8.73
CA ALA A 141 -12.59 -0.34 -10.14
C ALA A 141 -13.60 -1.29 -10.81
N GLY A 142 -14.50 -1.93 -10.02
CA GLY A 142 -15.45 -2.92 -10.54
C GLY A 142 -14.84 -4.27 -10.92
N ILE A 143 -13.57 -4.48 -10.57
CA ILE A 143 -12.79 -5.69 -10.94
C ILE A 143 -13.19 -6.89 -10.08
N PHE A 144 -13.32 -6.68 -8.78
CA PHE A 144 -13.66 -7.74 -7.84
C PHE A 144 -14.33 -7.18 -6.58
N THR A 145 -15.47 -7.73 -6.22
CA THR A 145 -16.25 -7.29 -5.05
C THR A 145 -16.35 -8.34 -3.95
N GLY A 146 -15.69 -9.50 -4.11
CA GLY A 146 -15.78 -10.59 -3.15
C GLY A 146 -17.17 -11.24 -3.06
N ALA A 147 -17.43 -11.93 -1.95
CA ALA A 147 -18.70 -12.56 -1.67
C ALA A 147 -19.67 -11.59 -0.98
N LYS A 148 -20.95 -11.62 -1.34
CA LYS A 148 -22.01 -10.90 -0.65
C LYS A 148 -22.90 -11.88 0.11
N ILE A 149 -22.98 -11.72 1.44
CA ILE A 149 -23.82 -12.54 2.32
C ILE A 149 -24.78 -11.60 3.07
N GLY A 150 -26.05 -11.63 2.72
CA GLY A 150 -27.01 -10.64 3.21
C GLY A 150 -26.65 -9.24 2.71
N ASP A 151 -26.44 -8.31 3.63
CA ASP A 151 -26.08 -6.92 3.32
C ASP A 151 -24.59 -6.63 3.48
N GLN A 152 -23.77 -7.66 3.78
CA GLN A 152 -22.32 -7.51 4.02
C GLN A 152 -21.51 -8.12 2.88
N TYR A 153 -20.37 -7.49 2.58
CA TYR A 153 -19.37 -7.98 1.66
C TYR A 153 -18.20 -8.61 2.44
N TYR A 154 -17.62 -9.66 1.87
CA TYR A 154 -16.48 -10.40 2.39
C TYR A 154 -15.44 -10.52 1.29
N PHE A 155 -14.23 -10.06 1.55
CA PHE A 155 -13.12 -10.14 0.61
C PHE A 155 -12.40 -11.49 0.72
N GLU A 156 -12.39 -12.07 1.91
CA GLU A 156 -11.68 -13.30 2.28
C GLU A 156 -10.16 -13.19 2.00
N PRO A 157 -9.44 -12.23 2.64
CA PRO A 157 -8.05 -11.87 2.29
C PRO A 157 -7.06 -13.03 2.37
N ASP A 158 -7.32 -14.03 3.24
CA ASP A 158 -6.47 -15.20 3.44
C ASP A 158 -6.84 -16.39 2.53
N LYS A 159 -7.90 -16.26 1.73
CA LYS A 159 -8.35 -17.34 0.85
C LYS A 159 -7.52 -17.36 -0.43
N PRO A 160 -6.98 -18.53 -0.81
CA PRO A 160 -6.28 -18.68 -2.09
C PRO A 160 -7.20 -18.35 -3.27
N VAL A 161 -6.73 -17.50 -4.17
CA VAL A 161 -7.41 -17.17 -5.42
C VAL A 161 -7.23 -18.33 -6.40
N SER A 162 -8.31 -18.82 -6.98
CA SER A 162 -8.24 -19.83 -8.03
C SER A 162 -7.69 -19.24 -9.35
N ARG A 163 -7.14 -20.09 -10.22
CA ARG A 163 -6.67 -19.66 -11.54
C ARG A 163 -7.77 -18.99 -12.38
N SER A 164 -8.98 -19.48 -12.26
CA SER A 164 -10.15 -18.94 -12.98
C SER A 164 -10.52 -17.55 -12.47
N GLU A 165 -10.55 -17.34 -11.16
CA GLU A 165 -10.81 -16.04 -10.54
C GLU A 165 -9.69 -15.04 -10.91
N PHE A 166 -8.44 -15.45 -10.81
CA PHE A 166 -7.31 -14.59 -11.19
C PHE A 166 -7.37 -14.17 -12.67
N LEU A 167 -7.67 -15.13 -13.57
CA LEU A 167 -7.82 -14.82 -15.00
C LEU A 167 -8.93 -13.81 -15.25
N ALA A 168 -10.09 -14.00 -14.62
CA ALA A 168 -11.20 -13.06 -14.75
C ALA A 168 -10.79 -11.64 -14.29
N MET A 169 -10.13 -11.51 -13.13
CA MET A 169 -9.63 -10.20 -12.65
C MET A 169 -8.63 -9.56 -13.60
N VAL A 170 -7.71 -10.34 -14.19
CA VAL A 170 -6.75 -9.82 -15.18
C VAL A 170 -7.48 -9.28 -16.42
N MET A 171 -8.46 -10.01 -16.94
CA MET A 171 -9.20 -9.60 -18.13
C MET A 171 -10.11 -8.40 -17.86
N GLU A 172 -10.80 -8.37 -16.74
CA GLU A 172 -11.55 -7.17 -16.30
C GLU A 172 -10.64 -5.93 -16.18
N THR A 173 -9.42 -6.11 -15.66
CA THR A 173 -8.44 -5.03 -15.58
C THR A 173 -7.99 -4.55 -16.96
N ALA A 174 -7.92 -5.45 -17.94
CA ALA A 174 -7.61 -5.11 -19.33
C ALA A 174 -8.78 -4.44 -20.07
N GLY A 175 -9.98 -4.46 -19.48
CA GLY A 175 -11.20 -3.94 -20.11
C GLY A 175 -11.80 -4.91 -21.14
N ASP A 176 -11.46 -6.19 -21.04
CA ASP A 176 -11.98 -7.23 -21.93
C ASP A 176 -13.36 -7.70 -21.45
N GLU A 177 -14.32 -7.69 -22.36
CA GLU A 177 -15.67 -8.25 -22.13
C GLU A 177 -15.81 -9.57 -22.91
N PRO A 178 -15.46 -10.71 -22.31
CA PRO A 178 -15.46 -11.98 -23.02
C PRO A 178 -16.88 -12.43 -23.38
N THR A 179 -17.04 -12.86 -24.64
CA THR A 179 -18.33 -13.41 -25.11
C THR A 179 -18.58 -14.78 -24.48
N ALA A 180 -19.81 -14.99 -23.99
CA ALA A 180 -20.21 -16.24 -23.38
C ALA A 180 -20.03 -17.42 -24.33
N VAL A 181 -19.37 -18.47 -23.85
CA VAL A 181 -19.14 -19.72 -24.58
C VAL A 181 -19.58 -20.91 -23.72
N THR A 182 -20.01 -21.97 -24.36
CA THR A 182 -20.40 -23.23 -23.69
C THR A 182 -19.22 -24.19 -23.53
N MET A 183 -18.22 -24.07 -24.39
CA MET A 183 -17.00 -24.88 -24.40
C MET A 183 -15.78 -24.03 -24.69
N THR A 184 -14.66 -24.35 -24.04
CA THR A 184 -13.38 -23.61 -24.21
C THR A 184 -12.43 -24.26 -25.21
N GLY A 185 -12.67 -25.51 -25.59
CA GLY A 185 -11.74 -26.30 -26.40
C GLY A 185 -10.58 -26.90 -25.64
N PHE A 186 -10.47 -26.67 -24.33
CA PHE A 186 -9.45 -27.35 -23.50
C PHE A 186 -9.81 -28.81 -23.20
N CYS A 187 -8.80 -29.66 -22.98
CA CYS A 187 -9.01 -31.08 -22.66
C CYS A 187 -9.69 -31.30 -21.31
N ASP A 188 -9.62 -30.34 -20.42
CA ASP A 188 -10.22 -30.32 -19.08
C ASP A 188 -11.43 -29.35 -18.98
N ASP A 189 -12.07 -29.07 -20.09
CA ASP A 189 -13.22 -28.16 -20.19
C ASP A 189 -14.33 -28.43 -19.15
N ALA A 190 -14.54 -29.71 -18.82
CA ALA A 190 -15.54 -30.10 -17.82
C ALA A 190 -15.15 -29.66 -16.38
N ALA A 191 -13.87 -29.44 -16.10
CA ALA A 191 -13.38 -28.96 -14.82
C ALA A 191 -13.41 -27.43 -14.71
N ILE A 192 -13.56 -26.73 -15.84
CA ILE A 192 -13.65 -25.26 -15.86
C ILE A 192 -15.06 -24.84 -15.44
N PRO A 193 -15.22 -24.01 -14.38
CA PRO A 193 -16.51 -23.49 -13.99
C PRO A 193 -17.22 -22.79 -15.16
N THR A 194 -18.52 -22.95 -15.30
CA THR A 194 -19.28 -22.40 -16.43
C THR A 194 -19.08 -20.90 -16.60
N TRP A 195 -19.04 -20.14 -15.50
CA TRP A 195 -18.81 -18.70 -15.50
C TRP A 195 -17.41 -18.30 -16.02
N ALA A 196 -16.41 -19.19 -15.83
CA ALA A 196 -15.02 -18.91 -16.20
C ALA A 196 -14.71 -19.30 -17.65
N LYS A 197 -15.57 -20.04 -18.33
CA LYS A 197 -15.33 -20.53 -19.70
C LYS A 197 -15.14 -19.40 -20.70
N ALA A 198 -15.92 -18.33 -20.59
CA ALA A 198 -15.78 -17.15 -21.44
C ALA A 198 -14.40 -16.51 -21.29
N TYR A 199 -13.96 -16.30 -20.06
CA TYR A 199 -12.62 -15.75 -19.75
C TYR A 199 -11.49 -16.68 -20.23
N ALA A 200 -11.64 -18.00 -20.05
CA ALA A 200 -10.64 -18.96 -20.50
C ALA A 200 -10.52 -18.98 -22.04
N ALA A 201 -11.62 -18.90 -22.76
CA ALA A 201 -11.61 -18.87 -24.23
C ALA A 201 -11.01 -17.56 -24.76
N ALA A 202 -11.39 -16.42 -24.21
CA ALA A 202 -10.86 -15.12 -24.58
C ALA A 202 -9.36 -15.01 -24.22
N GLY A 203 -8.97 -15.43 -23.02
CA GLY A 203 -7.55 -15.41 -22.59
C GLY A 203 -6.62 -16.22 -23.49
N VAL A 204 -7.12 -17.28 -24.15
CA VAL A 204 -6.35 -17.98 -25.19
C VAL A 204 -6.27 -17.16 -26.48
N ALA A 205 -7.40 -16.60 -26.92
CA ALA A 205 -7.45 -15.79 -28.13
C ALA A 205 -6.51 -14.58 -28.05
N ASP A 206 -6.41 -13.98 -26.89
CA ASP A 206 -5.56 -12.81 -26.61
C ASP A 206 -4.11 -13.19 -26.23
N GLY A 207 -3.81 -14.49 -26.16
CA GLY A 207 -2.46 -14.97 -25.83
C GLY A 207 -2.06 -14.79 -24.35
N ILE A 208 -3.01 -14.48 -23.46
CA ILE A 208 -2.79 -14.29 -22.02
C ILE A 208 -2.51 -15.64 -21.33
N ILE A 209 -3.23 -16.67 -21.75
CA ILE A 209 -3.02 -18.04 -21.25
C ILE A 209 -2.79 -19.02 -22.39
N GLN A 210 -2.09 -20.11 -22.06
CA GLN A 210 -1.88 -21.23 -22.96
C GLN A 210 -2.31 -22.51 -22.25
N GLY A 211 -2.86 -23.47 -23.01
CA GLY A 211 -3.31 -24.75 -22.48
C GLY A 211 -3.27 -25.86 -23.52
N ARG A 212 -3.51 -27.10 -23.06
CA ARG A 212 -3.69 -28.24 -23.96
C ARG A 212 -5.07 -28.17 -24.61
N VAL A 213 -5.09 -27.91 -25.92
CA VAL A 213 -6.32 -27.92 -26.72
C VAL A 213 -6.63 -29.37 -27.09
N MET A 214 -7.90 -29.76 -26.94
CA MET A 214 -8.37 -31.03 -27.45
C MET A 214 -8.51 -30.94 -28.97
N TRP A 215 -7.67 -31.68 -29.71
CA TRP A 215 -7.85 -31.83 -31.16
C TRP A 215 -9.11 -32.65 -31.40
N VAL A 216 -10.19 -32.01 -31.70
CA VAL A 216 -11.34 -32.70 -32.27
C VAL A 216 -10.92 -33.05 -33.72
N LEU A 217 -10.62 -34.34 -33.95
CA LEU A 217 -10.49 -34.86 -35.31
C LEU A 217 -11.83 -34.61 -35.98
N GLN A 218 -11.91 -33.60 -36.84
CA GLN A 218 -12.99 -33.52 -37.84
C GLN A 218 -12.82 -34.75 -38.75
N GLN A 219 -13.61 -35.78 -38.48
CA GLN A 219 -13.85 -36.80 -39.52
C GLN A 219 -14.71 -36.15 -40.58
N ALA A 220 -14.12 -36.00 -41.78
CA ALA A 220 -14.77 -35.66 -43.01
C ALA A 220 -15.69 -36.82 -43.47
#